data_c502af8b27b41842f5afb4370f0ced91
#
_entry.id   c502af8b27b41842f5afb4370f0ced91
#
_cell.length_a   1.000
_cell.length_b   1.000
_cell.length_c   1.000
_cell.angle_alpha   90.00
_cell.angle_beta   90.00
_cell.angle_gamma   90.00
#
_symmetry.space_group_name_H-M   'P 1'
#
loop_
_entity.id
_entity.type
_entity.pdbx_description
1 polymer ?
#
loop_
_entity_poly.entity_id
_entity_poly.type
_entity_poly.pdbx_seq_one_letter_code
_entity_poly.pdbx_strand_id
1 'polypeptide(L)'
;MPWFGLIISFITGVICFLPFPSWQSLVSFITDASVLMYAGAPLSYGVLRKQLPNRERPYRLPAGKIISPISFVVASLIIYWAGWDTVWRLGASIILGYLLLGSYSWYANAKGKANAPKMNWRAAQWLPVYLIGMGVISWQGGFCENTGCSAQNNLPLWWDIAVIAVFSLAVYYWAVFTGLPTEEIEENIAKLEVVDEGGH
;
A
#
# COMPACT_ATOMS: atom_id res chain seq x y z
N MET A 1 -15.21 31.34 2.38
CA MET A 1 -14.12 30.62 3.11
C MET A 1 -14.65 29.25 3.54
N PRO A 2 -13.94 28.16 3.33
CA PRO A 2 -14.45 26.81 3.61
C PRO A 2 -14.31 26.43 5.09
N TRP A 3 -14.97 27.18 5.98
CA TRP A 3 -14.93 26.91 7.42
C TRP A 3 -15.33 25.49 7.79
N PHE A 4 -16.28 24.92 7.05
CA PHE A 4 -16.73 23.55 7.26
C PHE A 4 -15.61 22.52 7.02
N GLY A 5 -14.80 22.72 5.98
CA GLY A 5 -13.64 21.87 5.70
C GLY A 5 -12.57 21.96 6.78
N LEU A 6 -12.30 23.17 7.32
CA LEU A 6 -11.34 23.37 8.40
C LEU A 6 -11.79 22.67 9.70
N ILE A 7 -13.08 22.79 10.05
CA ILE A 7 -13.63 22.13 11.25
C ILE A 7 -13.56 20.61 11.10
N ILE A 8 -13.94 20.04 9.94
CA ILE A 8 -13.85 18.60 9.68
C ILE A 8 -12.39 18.13 9.77
N SER A 9 -11.46 18.85 9.14
CA SER A 9 -10.02 18.50 9.18
C SER A 9 -9.48 18.55 10.61
N PHE A 10 -9.88 19.54 11.40
CA PHE A 10 -9.48 19.65 12.81
C PHE A 10 -10.02 18.48 13.64
N ILE A 11 -11.32 18.19 13.53
CA ILE A 11 -11.95 17.07 14.25
C ILE A 11 -11.31 15.74 13.85
N THR A 12 -11.07 15.52 12.55
CA THR A 12 -10.40 14.33 12.04
C THR A 12 -8.99 14.21 12.61
N GLY A 13 -8.23 15.31 12.64
CA GLY A 13 -6.90 15.35 13.24
C GLY A 13 -6.93 14.98 14.73
N VAL A 14 -7.84 15.54 15.50
CA VAL A 14 -8.00 15.19 16.93
C VAL A 14 -8.34 13.71 17.11
N ILE A 15 -9.27 13.17 16.32
CA ILE A 15 -9.64 11.75 16.36
C ILE A 15 -8.44 10.85 16.02
N CYS A 16 -7.62 11.24 15.03
CA CYS A 16 -6.41 10.50 14.66
C CYS A 16 -5.36 10.47 15.77
N PHE A 17 -5.32 11.47 16.67
CA PHE A 17 -4.40 11.48 17.79
C PHE A 17 -4.80 10.53 18.93
N LEU A 18 -6.07 10.22 19.10
CA LEU A 18 -6.58 9.42 20.21
C LEU A 18 -5.96 8.01 20.33
N PRO A 19 -5.71 7.25 19.23
CA PRO A 19 -5.15 5.90 19.32
C PRO A 19 -3.63 5.87 19.53
N PHE A 20 -2.93 7.01 19.52
CA PHE A 20 -1.48 7.05 19.62
C PHE A 20 -1.03 7.54 21.00
N PRO A 21 -0.29 6.70 21.76
CA PRO A 21 0.13 7.05 23.12
C PRO A 21 1.28 8.08 23.13
N SER A 22 1.95 8.30 22.02
CA SER A 22 3.09 9.23 21.92
C SER A 22 3.21 9.84 20.52
N TRP A 23 3.89 10.97 20.45
CA TRP A 23 4.25 11.61 19.18
C TRP A 23 5.08 10.68 18.27
N GLN A 24 6.01 9.94 18.85
CA GLN A 24 6.85 8.98 18.08
C GLN A 24 6.00 7.92 17.39
N SER A 25 5.03 7.35 18.08
CA SER A 25 4.11 6.36 17.51
C SER A 25 3.32 6.91 16.33
N LEU A 26 2.90 8.17 16.39
CA LEU A 26 2.21 8.83 15.29
C LEU A 26 3.15 9.04 14.10
N VAL A 27 4.39 9.50 14.35
CA VAL A 27 5.40 9.71 13.30
C VAL A 27 5.78 8.40 12.63
N SER A 28 6.01 7.33 13.39
CA SER A 28 6.27 5.99 12.86
C SER A 28 5.12 5.52 11.96
N PHE A 29 3.88 5.67 12.40
CA PHE A 29 2.71 5.32 11.60
C PHE A 29 2.62 6.09 10.27
N ILE A 30 2.85 7.41 10.28
CA ILE A 30 2.83 8.24 9.07
C ILE A 30 3.96 7.83 8.13
N THR A 31 5.14 7.54 8.67
CA THR A 31 6.29 7.09 7.89
C THR A 31 5.99 5.77 7.20
N ASP A 32 5.45 4.79 7.91
CA ASP A 32 5.11 3.48 7.34
C ASP A 32 4.00 3.55 6.30
N ALA A 33 2.99 4.39 6.53
CA ALA A 33 1.96 4.64 5.53
C ALA A 33 2.57 5.21 4.24
N SER A 34 3.54 6.12 4.36
CA SER A 34 4.26 6.71 3.23
C SER A 34 5.14 5.68 2.52
N VAL A 35 5.87 4.84 3.28
CA VAL A 35 6.71 3.77 2.71
C VAL A 35 5.86 2.75 1.98
N LEU A 36 4.71 2.37 2.52
CA LEU A 36 3.77 1.46 1.84
C LEU A 36 3.27 2.05 0.52
N MET A 37 2.99 3.35 0.49
CA MET A 37 2.61 4.06 -0.72
C MET A 37 3.74 4.03 -1.76
N TYR A 38 4.98 4.25 -1.34
CA TYR A 38 6.15 4.13 -2.22
C TYR A 38 6.42 2.69 -2.69
N ALA A 39 6.09 1.68 -1.90
CA ALA A 39 6.18 0.28 -2.32
C ALA A 39 5.25 -0.06 -3.51
N GLY A 40 4.19 0.73 -3.73
CA GLY A 40 3.35 0.63 -4.91
C GLY A 40 4.07 0.98 -6.23
N ALA A 41 5.08 1.84 -6.20
CA ALA A 41 5.81 2.26 -7.40
C ALA A 41 6.58 1.11 -8.09
N PRO A 42 7.41 0.30 -7.40
CA PRO A 42 8.03 -0.87 -8.01
C PRO A 42 7.03 -1.91 -8.49
N LEU A 43 5.89 -2.10 -7.81
CA LEU A 43 4.83 -2.99 -8.30
C LEU A 43 4.23 -2.48 -9.61
N SER A 44 3.85 -1.21 -9.66
CA SER A 44 3.32 -0.58 -10.87
C SER A 44 4.31 -0.65 -12.03
N TYR A 45 5.60 -0.44 -11.76
CA TYR A 45 6.65 -0.60 -12.75
C TYR A 45 6.70 -2.03 -13.31
N GLY A 46 6.63 -3.04 -12.43
CA GLY A 46 6.63 -4.46 -12.81
C GLY A 46 5.42 -4.83 -13.68
N VAL A 47 4.22 -4.40 -13.28
CA VAL A 47 2.97 -4.63 -14.01
C VAL A 47 3.01 -3.96 -15.38
N LEU A 48 3.34 -2.66 -15.44
CA LEU A 48 3.39 -1.90 -16.69
C LEU A 48 4.45 -2.43 -17.66
N ARG A 49 5.58 -2.94 -17.16
CA ARG A 49 6.60 -3.57 -18.02
C ARG A 49 6.15 -4.89 -18.60
N LYS A 50 5.32 -5.63 -17.88
CA LYS A 50 4.76 -6.91 -18.34
C LYS A 50 3.63 -6.69 -19.34
N GLN A 51 2.73 -5.77 -19.04
CA GLN A 51 1.50 -5.57 -19.83
C GLN A 51 1.71 -4.73 -21.10
N LEU A 52 2.62 -3.75 -21.05
CA LEU A 52 2.91 -2.82 -22.15
C LEU A 52 4.42 -2.84 -22.52
N PRO A 53 4.94 -3.97 -23.05
CA PRO A 53 6.38 -4.10 -23.31
C PRO A 53 6.90 -3.15 -24.39
N ASN A 54 6.06 -2.84 -25.40
CA ASN A 54 6.44 -2.07 -26.59
C ASN A 54 6.16 -0.57 -26.50
N ARG A 55 5.56 -0.09 -25.40
CA ARG A 55 5.25 1.33 -25.24
C ARG A 55 6.55 2.16 -25.18
N GLU A 56 6.60 3.24 -25.92
CA GLU A 56 7.68 4.22 -25.87
C GLU A 56 7.74 4.87 -24.49
N ARG A 57 8.94 4.96 -23.94
CA ARG A 57 9.19 5.52 -22.62
C ARG A 57 10.34 6.51 -22.69
N PRO A 58 10.19 7.73 -22.11
CA PRO A 58 11.25 8.73 -22.10
C PRO A 58 12.52 8.23 -21.43
N TYR A 59 12.38 7.35 -20.42
CA TYR A 59 13.49 6.76 -19.69
C TYR A 59 13.31 5.26 -19.49
N ARG A 60 14.36 4.49 -19.74
CA ARG A 60 14.40 3.04 -19.48
C ARG A 60 15.41 2.79 -18.36
N LEU A 61 14.89 2.42 -17.17
CA LEU A 61 15.74 2.04 -16.03
C LEU A 61 16.60 0.83 -16.40
N PRO A 62 17.96 0.93 -16.36
CA PRO A 62 18.83 -0.20 -16.56
C PRO A 62 18.62 -1.22 -15.42
N ALA A 63 18.65 -2.52 -15.76
CA ALA A 63 18.40 -3.61 -14.81
C ALA A 63 17.07 -3.50 -13.99
N GLY A 64 16.06 -2.80 -14.52
CA GLY A 64 14.79 -2.56 -13.81
C GLY A 64 14.03 -3.84 -13.41
N LYS A 65 14.29 -4.98 -14.07
CA LYS A 65 13.74 -6.29 -13.67
C LYS A 65 14.29 -6.79 -12.33
N ILE A 66 15.48 -6.32 -11.92
CA ILE A 66 16.13 -6.69 -10.67
C ILE A 66 15.92 -5.60 -9.62
N ILE A 67 16.06 -4.34 -10.01
CA ILE A 67 15.94 -3.19 -9.10
C ILE A 67 14.52 -3.10 -8.53
N SER A 68 13.49 -3.34 -9.34
CA SER A 68 12.10 -3.23 -8.91
C SER A 68 11.73 -4.21 -7.77
N PRO A 69 11.95 -5.52 -7.86
CA PRO A 69 11.68 -6.43 -6.75
C PRO A 69 12.57 -6.14 -5.52
N ILE A 70 13.83 -5.73 -5.70
CA ILE A 70 14.71 -5.35 -4.59
C ILE A 70 14.14 -4.12 -3.85
N SER A 71 13.70 -3.11 -4.58
CA SER A 71 13.09 -1.90 -3.98
C SER A 71 11.84 -2.26 -3.17
N PHE A 72 11.03 -3.21 -3.63
CA PHE A 72 9.88 -3.69 -2.87
C PHE A 72 10.28 -4.42 -1.59
N VAL A 73 11.32 -5.25 -1.65
CA VAL A 73 11.87 -5.93 -0.46
C VAL A 73 12.41 -4.92 0.56
N VAL A 74 13.16 -3.91 0.11
CA VAL A 74 13.70 -2.85 0.98
C VAL A 74 12.55 -2.08 1.66
N ALA A 75 11.51 -1.71 0.92
CA ALA A 75 10.33 -1.07 1.51
C ALA A 75 9.65 -1.96 2.56
N SER A 76 9.56 -3.27 2.30
CA SER A 76 9.00 -4.24 3.26
C SER A 76 9.86 -4.37 4.53
N LEU A 77 11.18 -4.32 4.42
CA LEU A 77 12.08 -4.32 5.57
C LEU A 77 11.92 -3.06 6.43
N ILE A 78 11.75 -1.89 5.80
CA ILE A 78 11.50 -0.63 6.52
C ILE A 78 10.19 -0.73 7.32
N ILE A 79 9.11 -1.25 6.72
CA ILE A 79 7.82 -1.46 7.40
C ILE A 79 7.98 -2.46 8.56
N TYR A 80 8.75 -3.53 8.38
CA TYR A 80 9.00 -4.50 9.44
C TYR A 80 9.73 -3.86 10.64
N TRP A 81 10.74 -3.02 10.38
CA TRP A 81 11.51 -2.36 11.43
C TRP A 81 10.73 -1.32 12.23
N ALA A 82 9.58 -0.87 11.75
CA ALA A 82 8.67 -0.06 12.56
C ALA A 82 7.98 -0.83 13.71
N GLY A 83 8.09 -2.16 13.68
CA GLY A 83 7.62 -3.05 14.73
C GLY A 83 6.12 -3.37 14.66
N TRP A 84 5.74 -4.43 15.39
CA TRP A 84 4.37 -4.96 15.41
C TRP A 84 3.31 -3.90 15.75
N ASP A 85 3.60 -3.04 16.73
CA ASP A 85 2.65 -2.03 17.20
C ASP A 85 2.26 -1.01 16.12
N THR A 86 3.15 -0.72 15.18
CA THR A 86 2.86 0.17 14.05
C THR A 86 2.21 -0.59 12.90
N VAL A 87 2.69 -1.81 12.59
CA VAL A 87 2.18 -2.62 11.48
C VAL A 87 0.70 -2.98 11.66
N TRP A 88 0.27 -3.38 12.86
CA TRP A 88 -1.14 -3.71 13.07
C TRP A 88 -2.06 -2.48 12.97
N ARG A 89 -1.62 -1.29 13.45
CA ARG A 89 -2.37 -0.03 13.30
C ARG A 89 -2.48 0.36 11.83
N LEU A 90 -1.40 0.20 11.06
CA LEU A 90 -1.40 0.41 9.62
C LEU A 90 -2.41 -0.51 8.92
N GLY A 91 -2.37 -1.81 9.24
CA GLY A 91 -3.33 -2.78 8.74
C GLY A 91 -4.77 -2.43 9.08
N ALA A 92 -5.05 -2.07 10.33
CA ALA A 92 -6.39 -1.66 10.78
C ALA A 92 -6.90 -0.41 10.03
N SER A 93 -6.03 0.58 9.81
CA SER A 93 -6.38 1.79 9.06
C SER A 93 -6.71 1.51 7.60
N ILE A 94 -5.98 0.59 6.97
CA ILE A 94 -6.23 0.19 5.58
C ILE A 94 -7.54 -0.62 5.49
N ILE A 95 -7.80 -1.52 6.43
CA ILE A 95 -9.08 -2.25 6.50
C ILE A 95 -10.24 -1.26 6.66
N LEU A 96 -10.12 -0.27 7.53
CA LEU A 96 -11.12 0.79 7.67
C LEU A 96 -11.33 1.54 6.34
N GLY A 97 -10.26 1.88 5.63
CA GLY A 97 -10.32 2.48 4.30
C GLY A 97 -11.07 1.61 3.29
N TYR A 98 -10.83 0.30 3.27
CA TYR A 98 -11.57 -0.64 2.42
C TYR A 98 -13.05 -0.73 2.80
N LEU A 99 -13.39 -0.72 4.08
CA LEU A 99 -14.78 -0.72 4.56
C LEU A 99 -15.50 0.57 4.14
N LEU A 100 -14.86 1.73 4.26
CA LEU A 100 -15.40 3.00 3.82
C LEU A 100 -15.59 3.04 2.30
N LEU A 101 -14.60 2.56 1.54
CA LEU A 101 -14.69 2.48 0.08
C LEU A 101 -15.81 1.51 -0.36
N GLY A 102 -15.90 0.35 0.28
CA GLY A 102 -16.94 -0.63 -0.01
C GLY A 102 -18.33 -0.12 0.31
N SER A 103 -18.51 0.55 1.45
CA SER A 103 -19.80 1.14 1.85
C SER A 103 -20.21 2.27 0.91
N TYR A 104 -19.26 3.11 0.50
CA TYR A 104 -19.52 4.17 -0.48
C TYR A 104 -19.87 3.60 -1.87
N SER A 105 -19.12 2.59 -2.32
CA SER A 105 -19.40 1.91 -3.60
C SER A 105 -20.80 1.27 -3.60
N TRP A 106 -21.16 0.59 -2.52
CA TRP A 106 -22.50 0.01 -2.37
C TRP A 106 -23.60 1.08 -2.39
N TYR A 107 -23.42 2.17 -1.63
CA TYR A 107 -24.36 3.30 -1.61
C TYR A 107 -24.48 4.00 -2.97
N ALA A 108 -23.36 4.20 -3.67
CA ALA A 108 -23.36 4.83 -5.00
C ALA A 108 -24.05 3.96 -6.04
N ASN A 109 -23.82 2.65 -6.01
CA ASN A 109 -24.51 1.68 -6.88
C ASN A 109 -26.02 1.63 -6.58
N ALA A 110 -26.42 1.64 -5.31
CA ALA A 110 -27.82 1.64 -4.91
C ALA A 110 -28.58 2.91 -5.38
N LYS A 111 -27.87 4.05 -5.51
CA LYS A 111 -28.41 5.30 -6.04
C LYS A 111 -28.26 5.49 -7.55
N GLY A 112 -27.75 4.50 -8.28
CA GLY A 112 -27.56 4.56 -9.73
C GLY A 112 -26.60 5.68 -10.20
N LYS A 113 -25.63 6.09 -9.35
CA LYS A 113 -24.64 7.09 -9.74
C LYS A 113 -23.69 6.49 -10.78
N ALA A 114 -23.62 7.12 -11.97
CA ALA A 114 -22.76 6.67 -13.06
C ALA A 114 -21.25 6.64 -12.72
N ASN A 115 -20.83 7.41 -11.72
CA ASN A 115 -19.43 7.52 -11.26
C ASN A 115 -19.13 6.67 -10.01
N ALA A 116 -19.83 5.55 -9.79
CA ALA A 116 -19.47 4.64 -8.72
C ALA A 116 -18.05 4.08 -8.97
N PRO A 117 -17.13 4.13 -7.98
CA PRO A 117 -15.79 3.61 -8.18
C PRO A 117 -15.86 2.10 -8.42
N LYS A 118 -15.43 1.66 -9.61
CA LYS A 118 -15.31 0.24 -9.94
C LYS A 118 -14.06 -0.30 -9.25
N MET A 119 -14.23 -1.09 -8.22
CA MET A 119 -13.13 -1.72 -7.50
C MET A 119 -12.70 -2.99 -8.22
N ASN A 120 -11.50 -2.98 -8.80
CA ASN A 120 -10.93 -4.15 -9.44
C ASN A 120 -10.26 -5.05 -8.39
N TRP A 121 -11.04 -5.96 -7.79
CA TRP A 121 -10.59 -6.87 -6.73
C TRP A 121 -9.38 -7.72 -7.12
N ARG A 122 -9.27 -8.11 -8.39
CA ARG A 122 -8.13 -8.92 -8.86
C ARG A 122 -6.81 -8.18 -8.73
N ALA A 123 -6.80 -6.89 -9.02
CA ALA A 123 -5.60 -6.05 -8.91
C ALA A 123 -5.31 -5.63 -7.46
N ALA A 124 -6.32 -5.58 -6.59
CA ALA A 124 -6.19 -5.12 -5.21
C ALA A 124 -5.88 -6.25 -4.19
N GLN A 125 -6.11 -7.51 -4.55
CA GLN A 125 -6.04 -8.66 -3.62
C GLN A 125 -4.64 -8.92 -3.04
N TRP A 126 -3.57 -8.44 -3.67
CA TRP A 126 -2.21 -8.60 -3.16
C TRP A 126 -2.00 -7.83 -1.85
N LEU A 127 -2.64 -6.66 -1.69
CA LEU A 127 -2.43 -5.79 -0.53
C LEU A 127 -2.95 -6.39 0.79
N PRO A 128 -4.18 -6.93 0.89
CA PRO A 128 -4.63 -7.65 2.09
C PRO A 128 -3.72 -8.82 2.46
N VAL A 129 -3.30 -9.63 1.49
CA VAL A 129 -2.41 -10.77 1.74
C VAL A 129 -1.03 -10.30 2.22
N TYR A 130 -0.50 -9.23 1.61
CA TYR A 130 0.74 -8.61 2.04
C TYR A 130 0.66 -8.11 3.49
N LEU A 131 -0.41 -7.40 3.85
CA LEU A 131 -0.59 -6.85 5.19
C LEU A 131 -0.75 -7.94 6.26
N ILE A 132 -1.54 -8.98 5.95
CA ILE A 132 -1.71 -10.13 6.86
C ILE A 132 -0.38 -10.84 7.04
N GLY A 133 0.35 -11.13 5.97
CA GLY A 133 1.64 -11.79 6.04
C GLY A 133 2.69 -10.97 6.80
N MET A 134 2.81 -9.68 6.51
CA MET A 134 3.68 -8.76 7.25
C MET A 134 3.29 -8.67 8.72
N GLY A 135 1.99 -8.65 9.03
CA GLY A 135 1.49 -8.68 10.39
C GLY A 135 1.92 -9.95 11.14
N VAL A 136 1.73 -11.12 10.53
CA VAL A 136 2.13 -12.40 11.14
C VAL A 136 3.65 -12.46 11.35
N ILE A 137 4.44 -12.06 10.35
CA ILE A 137 5.90 -12.05 10.45
C ILE A 137 6.36 -11.08 11.54
N SER A 138 5.79 -9.87 11.58
CA SER A 138 6.13 -8.85 12.59
C SER A 138 5.73 -9.29 14.01
N TRP A 139 4.61 -10.02 14.15
CA TRP A 139 4.16 -10.54 15.44
C TRP A 139 5.06 -11.66 15.96
N GLN A 140 5.57 -12.53 15.09
CA GLN A 140 6.48 -13.64 15.47
C GLN A 140 7.95 -13.22 15.52
N GLY A 141 8.30 -12.11 14.86
CA GLY A 141 9.67 -11.62 14.74
C GLY A 141 10.23 -11.03 16.00
N GLY A 142 11.57 -10.89 16.00
CA GLY A 142 12.34 -10.42 17.15
C GLY A 142 12.52 -8.91 17.23
N PHE A 143 12.02 -8.13 16.27
CA PHE A 143 12.23 -6.69 16.27
C PHE A 143 11.17 -5.96 17.08
N CYS A 144 11.63 -5.39 18.19
CA CYS A 144 10.82 -4.55 19.07
C CYS A 144 11.56 -3.26 19.38
N GLU A 145 11.00 -2.13 18.98
CA GLU A 145 11.55 -0.81 19.25
C GLU A 145 11.36 -0.38 20.72
N ASN A 146 10.34 -0.90 21.40
CA ASN A 146 10.00 -0.49 22.78
C ASN A 146 9.99 -1.68 23.76
N THR A 147 10.49 -1.43 24.96
CA THR A 147 10.32 -2.33 26.11
C THR A 147 8.84 -2.49 26.43
N GLY A 148 8.27 -3.65 26.11
CA GLY A 148 6.85 -3.95 26.37
C GLY A 148 6.02 -4.25 25.13
N CYS A 149 6.64 -4.47 23.98
CA CYS A 149 5.89 -4.88 22.81
C CYS A 149 5.39 -6.33 22.92
N SER A 150 4.25 -6.59 22.29
CA SER A 150 3.56 -7.89 22.33
C SER A 150 4.07 -8.90 21.29
N ALA A 151 5.19 -8.63 20.61
CA ALA A 151 5.81 -9.57 19.69
C ALA A 151 6.46 -10.75 20.43
N GLN A 152 6.36 -11.96 19.85
CA GLN A 152 6.76 -13.18 20.55
C GLN A 152 8.27 -13.46 20.54
N ASN A 153 9.05 -12.75 19.71
CA ASN A 153 10.51 -12.91 19.57
C ASN A 153 10.97 -14.38 19.40
N ASN A 154 10.25 -15.12 18.56
CA ASN A 154 10.53 -16.54 18.34
C ASN A 154 11.62 -16.79 17.29
N LEU A 155 11.95 -15.79 16.46
CA LEU A 155 12.89 -15.91 15.35
C LEU A 155 14.14 -15.05 15.60
N PRO A 156 15.35 -15.57 15.36
CA PRO A 156 16.55 -14.74 15.36
C PRO A 156 16.52 -13.76 14.17
N LEU A 157 17.04 -12.56 14.37
CA LEU A 157 16.99 -11.42 13.43
C LEU A 157 17.35 -11.76 11.97
N TRP A 158 18.33 -12.63 11.76
CA TRP A 158 18.77 -13.01 10.41
C TRP A 158 17.70 -13.83 9.65
N TRP A 159 16.96 -14.67 10.37
CA TRP A 159 15.86 -15.43 9.79
C TRP A 159 14.67 -14.55 9.46
N ASP A 160 14.38 -13.55 10.26
CA ASP A 160 13.33 -12.56 9.98
C ASP A 160 13.58 -11.85 8.66
N ILE A 161 14.80 -11.35 8.43
CA ILE A 161 15.20 -10.70 7.20
C ILE A 161 15.01 -11.63 5.99
N ALA A 162 15.45 -12.88 6.11
CA ALA A 162 15.32 -13.87 5.04
C ALA A 162 13.84 -14.18 4.74
N VAL A 163 13.02 -14.39 5.76
CA VAL A 163 11.58 -14.66 5.63
C VAL A 163 10.87 -13.49 4.96
N ILE A 164 11.16 -12.25 5.40
CA ILE A 164 10.56 -11.04 4.81
C ILE A 164 10.98 -10.90 3.34
N ALA A 165 12.25 -11.13 3.03
CA ALA A 165 12.73 -11.03 1.65
C ALA A 165 12.02 -12.05 0.73
N VAL A 166 11.93 -13.31 1.15
CA VAL A 166 11.25 -14.37 0.39
C VAL A 166 9.76 -14.07 0.26
N PHE A 167 9.09 -13.70 1.36
CA PHE A 167 7.68 -13.36 1.35
C PHE A 167 7.38 -12.17 0.43
N SER A 168 8.16 -11.09 0.56
CA SER A 168 7.98 -9.88 -0.26
C SER A 168 8.21 -10.16 -1.74
N LEU A 169 9.22 -10.96 -2.10
CA LEU A 169 9.43 -11.40 -3.49
C LEU A 169 8.25 -12.23 -4.02
N ALA A 170 7.73 -13.14 -3.22
CA ALA A 170 6.57 -13.96 -3.60
C ALA A 170 5.34 -13.09 -3.86
N VAL A 171 5.05 -12.15 -2.95
CA VAL A 171 3.93 -11.20 -3.13
C VAL A 171 4.15 -10.27 -4.33
N TYR A 172 5.38 -9.77 -4.52
CA TYR A 172 5.72 -8.93 -5.67
C TYR A 172 5.41 -9.64 -6.99
N TYR A 173 5.94 -10.84 -7.19
CA TYR A 173 5.71 -11.60 -8.43
C TYR A 173 4.23 -11.97 -8.58
N TRP A 174 3.56 -12.37 -7.51
CA TRP A 174 2.13 -12.64 -7.54
C TRP A 174 1.33 -11.40 -7.95
N ALA A 175 1.60 -10.24 -7.36
CA ALA A 175 0.95 -8.98 -7.72
C ALA A 175 1.21 -8.58 -9.19
N VAL A 176 2.42 -8.78 -9.69
CA VAL A 176 2.76 -8.55 -11.10
C VAL A 176 2.03 -9.52 -12.03
N PHE A 177 1.78 -10.76 -11.58
CA PHE A 177 1.02 -11.74 -12.37
C PHE A 177 -0.48 -11.47 -12.37
N THR A 178 -1.04 -11.00 -11.27
CA THR A 178 -2.48 -10.71 -11.10
C THR A 178 -2.87 -9.26 -11.42
N GLY A 179 -1.91 -8.45 -11.91
CA GLY A 179 -2.12 -7.06 -12.30
C GLY A 179 -3.25 -6.88 -13.33
N LEU A 180 -3.69 -5.64 -13.49
CA LEU A 180 -4.74 -5.26 -14.44
C LEU A 180 -4.47 -5.78 -15.85
N PRO A 181 -5.47 -6.28 -16.57
CA PRO A 181 -5.33 -6.67 -17.98
C PRO A 181 -4.94 -5.46 -18.85
N THR A 182 -4.27 -5.75 -19.96
CA THR A 182 -3.73 -4.72 -20.86
C THR A 182 -4.81 -3.76 -21.36
N GLU A 183 -5.99 -4.27 -21.69
CA GLU A 183 -7.14 -3.48 -22.18
C GLU A 183 -7.59 -2.42 -21.17
N GLU A 184 -7.71 -2.76 -19.89
CA GLU A 184 -8.10 -1.81 -18.86
C GLU A 184 -7.01 -0.74 -18.60
N ILE A 185 -5.74 -1.12 -18.75
CA ILE A 185 -4.61 -0.19 -18.63
C ILE A 185 -4.63 0.82 -19.77
N GLU A 186 -4.82 0.36 -20.99
CA GLU A 186 -4.89 1.21 -22.18
C GLU A 186 -6.10 2.16 -22.12
N GLU A 187 -7.27 1.69 -21.68
CA GLU A 187 -8.46 2.51 -21.48
C GLU A 187 -8.21 3.62 -20.43
N ASN A 188 -7.55 3.28 -19.33
CA ASN A 188 -7.25 4.25 -18.28
C ASN A 188 -6.22 5.30 -18.76
N ILE A 189 -5.25 4.90 -19.55
CA ILE A 189 -4.27 5.82 -20.14
C ILE A 189 -4.95 6.76 -21.13
N ALA A 190 -5.78 6.25 -22.02
CA ALA A 190 -6.52 7.07 -22.99
C ALA A 190 -7.40 8.11 -22.29
N LYS A 191 -8.04 7.76 -21.16
CA LYS A 191 -8.81 8.71 -20.33
C LYS A 191 -7.95 9.82 -19.75
N LEU A 192 -6.72 9.52 -19.32
CA LEU A 192 -5.80 10.51 -18.78
C LEU A 192 -5.29 11.46 -19.88
N GLU A 193 -4.99 10.95 -21.06
CA GLU A 193 -4.55 11.77 -22.20
C GLU A 193 -5.65 12.77 -22.62
N VAL A 194 -6.92 12.33 -22.66
CA VAL A 194 -8.06 13.22 -22.97
C VAL A 194 -8.24 14.32 -21.91
N VAL A 195 -7.99 14.04 -20.65
CA VAL A 195 -8.08 15.04 -19.56
C VAL A 195 -6.96 16.07 -19.66
N ASP A 196 -5.75 15.65 -20.06
CA ASP A 196 -4.59 16.53 -20.22
C ASP A 196 -4.75 17.48 -21.44
N GLU A 197 -5.32 16.99 -22.55
CA GLU A 197 -5.64 17.80 -23.74
C GLU A 197 -6.81 18.76 -23.53
N GLY A 198 -7.76 18.44 -22.67
CA GLY A 198 -8.92 19.29 -22.36
C GLY A 198 -8.66 20.34 -21.29
N GLY A 199 -7.50 20.35 -20.65
CA GLY A 199 -7.10 21.29 -19.59
C GLY A 199 -6.27 22.50 -20.04
N HIS A 200 -6.07 22.70 -21.34
CA HIS A 200 -5.39 23.86 -21.93
C HIS A 200 -6.36 24.86 -22.54
#